data_9590e0ff4457230bd2c85989ba5622e1
#
_entry.id   9590e0ff4457230bd2c85989ba5622e1
#
_cell.length_a   1.000
_cell.length_b   1.000
_cell.length_c   1.000
_cell.angle_alpha   90.00
_cell.angle_beta   90.00
_cell.angle_gamma   90.00
#
_symmetry.space_group_name_H-M   'P 1'
#
loop_
_entity.id
_entity.type
_entity.pdbx_description
1 polymer ?
#
loop_
_entity_poly.entity_id
_entity_poly.type
_entity_poly.pdbx_seq_one_letter_code
_entity_poly.pdbx_strand_id
1 'polypeptide(L)'
;MKKPVCLAAIILSVLLMPACKSTPTKPEAPAQPSPQALASSVPEPTPVPEIVTAAPASFKKTFVGNIGDNLAVQMDIEREGAKITGNYFYDKPGAWNLADKLLDLNGKVDKDGNVTISETNYDNEAGTEKKTGAFTGKLDLLSVGNLQTIRLIGTWTGAKDKKPLAVNLKELTFDLDGLQLTEKRLKDGGKKAKYQIVSRVPQLTGEDLAKADKFNKTVANFVAKRTGDFKKAAVEMIKEDADAARAQAVTPETQPEPKPDPPPVAPPVAVAEPARSYEMDVSYTVTAANKDFISILFYFYENSGGAHPNTHTASFNYDLTRGEALKLADLFAPRANYLKTISDYCIKELKKLKTVESADEGASAKLENFDSWNIAPAGLRITFDRYTVAAYAAGDHEVVVPYSALKPIIRPDGLLAPYAK
;
A
#
# COMPACT_ATOMS: atom_id res chain seq x y z
N MET A 1 50.38 -26.38 -21.36
CA MET A 1 51.67 -26.81 -20.76
C MET A 1 51.71 -26.34 -19.32
N LYS A 2 51.79 -27.35 -18.45
CA LYS A 2 52.43 -27.38 -17.11
C LYS A 2 51.99 -26.41 -16.02
N LYS A 3 51.29 -26.97 -15.04
CA LYS A 3 51.34 -26.74 -13.57
C LYS A 3 52.81 -26.85 -13.05
N PRO A 4 53.16 -26.68 -11.74
CA PRO A 4 52.42 -26.84 -10.48
C PRO A 4 52.85 -25.88 -9.34
N VAL A 5 52.04 -25.78 -8.22
CA VAL A 5 52.13 -26.40 -6.87
C VAL A 5 53.22 -25.87 -5.92
N CYS A 6 52.81 -25.50 -4.69
CA CYS A 6 53.23 -25.91 -3.34
C CYS A 6 52.69 -24.93 -2.29
N LEU A 7 51.85 -25.23 -1.40
CA LEU A 7 51.77 -26.03 -0.18
C LEU A 7 52.94 -25.80 0.84
N ALA A 8 52.64 -25.22 1.97
CA ALA A 8 53.25 -25.57 3.25
C ALA A 8 52.43 -25.02 4.44
N ALA A 9 51.89 -25.92 5.22
CA ALA A 9 51.38 -25.74 6.58
C ALA A 9 52.56 -25.85 7.56
N ILE A 10 52.54 -25.10 8.65
CA ILE A 10 53.29 -25.44 9.86
C ILE A 10 52.40 -25.15 11.07
N ILE A 11 52.10 -26.25 11.74
CA ILE A 11 51.55 -26.36 13.12
C ILE A 11 52.76 -26.32 14.08
N LEU A 12 52.64 -25.53 15.16
CA LEU A 12 53.48 -25.80 16.34
C LEU A 12 52.70 -25.47 17.62
N SER A 13 52.37 -26.53 18.32
CA SER A 13 51.84 -26.55 19.68
C SER A 13 53.04 -26.53 20.62
N VAL A 14 53.01 -25.74 21.70
CA VAL A 14 53.81 -26.02 22.90
C VAL A 14 52.98 -25.70 24.15
N LEU A 15 52.96 -26.72 25.00
CA LEU A 15 52.36 -26.83 26.30
C LEU A 15 53.23 -26.17 27.39
N LEU A 16 52.61 -26.01 28.59
CA LEU A 16 53.10 -26.19 29.97
C LEU A 16 53.35 -24.92 30.82
N MET A 17 52.48 -24.72 31.74
CA MET A 17 52.42 -24.98 33.19
C MET A 17 53.05 -23.93 34.11
N PRO A 18 52.65 -23.88 35.38
CA PRO A 18 52.42 -22.61 36.11
C PRO A 18 53.50 -22.30 37.14
N ALA A 19 53.63 -21.07 37.49
CA ALA A 19 54.44 -20.66 38.64
C ALA A 19 53.63 -19.70 39.54
N CYS A 20 53.33 -20.19 40.73
CA CYS A 20 52.90 -19.38 41.85
C CYS A 20 54.02 -18.36 42.26
N LYS A 21 53.65 -17.12 42.38
CA LYS A 21 54.38 -16.19 43.28
C LYS A 21 53.42 -15.23 43.97
N SER A 22 53.59 -15.27 45.28
CA SER A 22 52.93 -14.56 46.35
C SER A 22 52.87 -13.02 46.22
N THR A 23 51.72 -12.50 46.54
CA THR A 23 51.37 -11.09 46.75
C THR A 23 52.06 -10.47 47.98
N PRO A 24 52.38 -9.19 47.97
CA PRO A 24 52.41 -8.38 49.17
C PRO A 24 51.11 -7.58 49.34
N THR A 25 50.50 -7.75 50.48
CA THR A 25 49.36 -6.99 50.99
C THR A 25 49.66 -5.49 51.12
N LYS A 26 48.79 -4.66 50.56
CA LYS A 26 48.76 -3.21 50.76
C LYS A 26 47.66 -2.88 51.76
N PRO A 27 47.84 -1.92 52.69
CA PRO A 27 46.90 -1.67 53.77
C PRO A 27 45.57 -1.10 53.29
N GLU A 28 44.54 -1.58 53.92
CA GLU A 28 43.13 -1.23 53.75
C GLU A 28 42.90 0.22 54.26
N ALA A 29 42.32 1.05 53.38
CA ALA A 29 41.83 2.37 53.75
C ALA A 29 40.40 2.25 54.29
N PRO A 30 39.96 3.08 55.26
CA PRO A 30 38.68 2.93 55.92
C PRO A 30 37.51 3.15 54.97
N ALA A 31 36.51 2.26 55.04
CA ALA A 31 35.29 2.29 54.26
C ALA A 31 34.49 3.56 54.47
N GLN A 32 34.25 4.30 53.38
CA GLN A 32 33.22 5.34 53.33
C GLN A 32 31.83 4.66 53.31
N PRO A 33 30.83 5.18 54.05
CA PRO A 33 29.49 4.67 53.99
C PRO A 33 28.89 4.93 52.61
N SER A 34 28.40 3.87 51.93
CA SER A 34 27.63 3.94 50.71
C SER A 34 26.40 4.82 50.89
N PRO A 35 26.09 5.73 49.94
CA PRO A 35 24.79 6.39 49.92
C PRO A 35 23.69 5.33 49.74
N GLN A 36 22.81 5.15 50.72
CA GLN A 36 21.58 4.45 50.58
C GLN A 36 20.77 5.14 49.44
N ALA A 37 20.69 4.50 48.27
CA ALA A 37 19.76 4.85 47.26
C ALA A 37 18.35 4.70 47.82
N LEU A 38 17.69 5.81 48.09
CA LEU A 38 16.24 5.87 48.22
C LEU A 38 15.66 5.35 46.90
N ALA A 39 15.35 4.06 46.86
CA ALA A 39 14.55 3.48 45.81
C ALA A 39 13.16 4.13 45.92
N SER A 40 12.97 5.19 45.14
CA SER A 40 11.65 5.74 44.83
C SER A 40 10.93 4.64 44.05
N SER A 41 10.11 3.86 44.72
CA SER A 41 9.20 2.92 44.10
C SER A 41 8.13 3.75 43.40
N VAL A 42 8.39 4.10 42.12
CA VAL A 42 7.32 4.48 41.21
C VAL A 42 6.43 3.25 41.13
N PRO A 43 5.15 3.33 41.52
CA PRO A 43 4.27 2.18 41.41
C PRO A 43 4.17 1.79 39.94
N GLU A 44 4.46 0.52 39.66
CA GLU A 44 4.28 -0.04 38.32
C GLU A 44 2.83 0.23 37.89
N PRO A 45 2.58 0.80 36.71
CA PRO A 45 1.22 1.12 36.29
C PRO A 45 0.39 -0.17 36.31
N THR A 46 -0.69 -0.17 37.09
CA THR A 46 -1.62 -1.31 37.17
C THR A 46 -2.08 -1.63 35.74
N PRO A 47 -1.95 -2.86 35.26
CA PRO A 47 -2.38 -3.21 33.91
C PRO A 47 -3.87 -2.93 33.76
N VAL A 48 -4.23 -2.15 32.76
CA VAL A 48 -5.63 -1.86 32.42
C VAL A 48 -6.25 -3.18 31.94
N PRO A 49 -7.37 -3.63 32.52
CA PRO A 49 -7.96 -4.90 32.13
C PRO A 49 -8.39 -4.88 30.67
N GLU A 50 -8.02 -5.93 29.94
CA GLU A 50 -8.51 -6.19 28.58
C GLU A 50 -9.91 -6.81 28.65
N ILE A 51 -10.87 -6.22 27.94
CA ILE A 51 -12.21 -6.77 27.79
C ILE A 51 -12.39 -7.19 26.33
N VAL A 52 -12.75 -8.46 26.12
CA VAL A 52 -13.01 -9.01 24.80
C VAL A 52 -14.50 -9.31 24.65
N THR A 53 -15.12 -8.71 23.65
CA THR A 53 -16.53 -8.90 23.34
C THR A 53 -16.72 -9.23 21.85
N ALA A 54 -17.95 -9.56 21.44
CA ALA A 54 -18.24 -9.76 20.02
C ALA A 54 -18.09 -8.44 19.26
N ALA A 55 -17.51 -8.51 18.06
CA ALA A 55 -17.43 -7.36 17.16
C ALA A 55 -18.83 -6.88 16.73
N PRO A 56 -19.03 -5.59 16.43
CA PRO A 56 -20.30 -5.03 15.97
C PRO A 56 -20.91 -5.82 14.80
N ALA A 57 -22.25 -5.91 14.77
CA ALA A 57 -22.94 -6.65 13.71
C ALA A 57 -22.86 -6.00 12.32
N SER A 58 -22.51 -4.72 12.25
CA SER A 58 -22.30 -4.00 11.00
C SER A 58 -21.11 -3.07 11.11
N PHE A 59 -20.17 -3.19 10.17
CA PHE A 59 -19.02 -2.28 10.03
C PHE A 59 -18.37 -2.46 8.66
N LYS A 60 -17.60 -1.45 8.27
CA LYS A 60 -16.65 -1.51 7.16
C LYS A 60 -15.31 -0.96 7.64
N LYS A 61 -14.30 -1.81 7.72
CA LYS A 61 -13.01 -1.50 8.33
C LYS A 61 -11.86 -2.11 7.57
N THR A 62 -10.73 -1.44 7.62
CA THR A 62 -9.44 -1.95 7.14
C THR A 62 -8.70 -2.59 8.29
N PHE A 63 -8.13 -3.76 8.04
CA PHE A 63 -7.32 -4.52 8.97
C PHE A 63 -5.90 -4.63 8.45
N VAL A 64 -4.94 -4.61 9.36
CA VAL A 64 -3.52 -4.83 9.06
C VAL A 64 -2.94 -5.85 10.02
N GLY A 65 -1.95 -6.60 9.55
CA GLY A 65 -1.25 -7.62 10.34
C GLY A 65 -0.60 -8.66 9.45
N ASN A 66 -0.48 -9.90 9.96
CA ASN A 66 0.24 -10.95 9.27
C ASN A 66 -0.59 -12.23 9.09
N ILE A 67 -0.31 -12.92 7.99
CA ILE A 67 -0.62 -14.34 7.79
C ILE A 67 0.70 -15.11 7.94
N GLY A 68 0.78 -16.00 8.92
CA GLY A 68 2.04 -16.59 9.37
C GLY A 68 2.99 -15.54 9.93
N ASP A 69 4.28 -15.83 9.93
CA ASP A 69 5.29 -14.96 10.55
C ASP A 69 5.69 -13.77 9.68
N ASN A 70 5.56 -13.87 8.33
CA ASN A 70 6.22 -12.95 7.40
C ASN A 70 5.33 -12.39 6.28
N LEU A 71 4.06 -12.78 6.21
CA LEU A 71 3.17 -12.30 5.15
C LEU A 71 2.32 -11.14 5.67
N ALA A 72 2.88 -9.93 5.64
CA ALA A 72 2.13 -8.74 5.95
C ALA A 72 0.98 -8.56 4.95
N VAL A 73 -0.20 -8.18 5.45
CA VAL A 73 -1.40 -7.98 4.65
C VAL A 73 -2.15 -6.74 5.09
N GLN A 74 -2.83 -6.13 4.13
CA GLN A 74 -3.91 -5.18 4.37
C GLN A 74 -5.20 -5.78 3.83
N MET A 75 -6.26 -5.79 4.66
CA MET A 75 -7.52 -6.45 4.39
C MET A 75 -8.68 -5.53 4.68
N ASP A 76 -9.54 -5.29 3.71
CA ASP A 76 -10.80 -4.58 3.90
C ASP A 76 -11.92 -5.59 4.16
N ILE A 77 -12.63 -5.42 5.27
CA ILE A 77 -13.77 -6.25 5.65
C ILE A 77 -15.00 -5.38 5.80
N GLU A 78 -16.09 -5.82 5.16
CA GLU A 78 -17.44 -5.31 5.36
C GLU A 78 -18.30 -6.42 5.96
N ARG A 79 -18.89 -6.14 7.12
CA ARG A 79 -19.82 -7.03 7.82
C ARG A 79 -21.22 -6.46 7.81
N GLU A 80 -22.18 -7.28 7.41
CA GLU A 80 -23.63 -7.00 7.53
C GLU A 80 -24.31 -8.20 8.16
N GLY A 81 -24.63 -8.12 9.44
CA GLY A 81 -25.17 -9.22 10.22
C GLY A 81 -24.24 -10.44 10.22
N ALA A 82 -24.68 -11.54 9.65
CA ALA A 82 -23.89 -12.76 9.52
C ALA A 82 -23.01 -12.81 8.27
N LYS A 83 -23.17 -11.88 7.33
CA LYS A 83 -22.42 -11.86 6.07
C LYS A 83 -21.12 -11.08 6.23
N ILE A 84 -20.04 -11.59 5.65
CA ILE A 84 -18.75 -10.92 5.50
C ILE A 84 -18.41 -10.89 4.01
N THR A 85 -17.99 -9.72 3.53
CA THR A 85 -17.40 -9.52 2.21
C THR A 85 -16.18 -8.62 2.36
N GLY A 86 -15.29 -8.64 1.38
CA GLY A 86 -14.11 -7.78 1.39
C GLY A 86 -13.10 -8.20 0.36
N ASN A 87 -11.91 -7.68 0.51
CA ASN A 87 -10.74 -8.07 -0.27
C ASN A 87 -9.48 -7.82 0.54
N TYR A 88 -8.37 -8.40 0.10
CA TYR A 88 -7.08 -8.12 0.72
C TYR A 88 -5.93 -8.29 -0.28
N PHE A 89 -4.78 -7.80 0.08
CA PHE A 89 -3.54 -7.98 -0.64
C PHE A 89 -2.37 -8.18 0.32
N TYR A 90 -1.31 -8.80 -0.21
CA TYR A 90 -0.05 -8.91 0.52
C TYR A 90 0.72 -7.60 0.44
N ASP A 91 0.99 -6.99 1.59
CA ASP A 91 1.78 -5.76 1.70
C ASP A 91 3.28 -6.08 1.54
N LYS A 92 3.69 -6.19 0.28
CA LYS A 92 5.10 -6.42 -0.09
C LYS A 92 5.63 -5.19 -0.81
N PRO A 93 6.87 -4.76 -0.53
CA PRO A 93 7.52 -3.71 -1.31
C PRO A 93 7.47 -4.05 -2.82
N GLY A 94 7.00 -3.10 -3.64
CA GLY A 94 6.85 -3.29 -5.09
C GLY A 94 5.62 -4.10 -5.53
N ALA A 95 4.67 -4.42 -4.63
CA ALA A 95 3.46 -5.20 -4.94
C ALA A 95 2.23 -4.33 -5.31
N TRP A 96 2.41 -3.12 -5.77
CA TRP A 96 1.40 -2.05 -5.86
C TRP A 96 0.43 -2.15 -7.03
N ASN A 97 0.52 -3.16 -7.88
CA ASN A 97 -0.54 -3.46 -8.83
C ASN A 97 -1.71 -4.16 -8.10
N LEU A 98 -2.54 -3.37 -7.43
CA LEU A 98 -3.65 -3.86 -6.63
C LEU A 98 -4.73 -4.53 -7.48
N ALA A 99 -4.96 -4.06 -8.70
CA ALA A 99 -6.01 -4.57 -9.58
C ALA A 99 -5.81 -6.07 -9.91
N ASP A 100 -4.55 -6.50 -10.09
CA ASP A 100 -4.23 -7.89 -10.44
C ASP A 100 -3.92 -8.78 -9.21
N LYS A 101 -3.91 -8.21 -8.00
CA LYS A 101 -3.45 -8.91 -6.78
C LYS A 101 -4.43 -8.85 -5.63
N LEU A 102 -5.59 -8.25 -5.83
CA LEU A 102 -6.68 -8.30 -4.86
C LEU A 102 -7.26 -9.70 -4.82
N LEU A 103 -7.32 -10.24 -3.61
CA LEU A 103 -7.96 -11.51 -3.33
C LEU A 103 -9.31 -11.21 -2.70
N ASP A 104 -10.37 -11.69 -3.33
CA ASP A 104 -11.74 -11.45 -2.87
C ASP A 104 -12.10 -12.35 -1.69
N LEU A 105 -12.87 -11.80 -0.78
CA LEU A 105 -13.33 -12.44 0.44
C LEU A 105 -14.84 -12.52 0.47
N ASN A 106 -15.35 -13.74 0.72
CA ASN A 106 -16.76 -13.98 0.95
C ASN A 106 -16.94 -15.00 2.07
N GLY A 107 -17.74 -14.68 3.08
CA GLY A 107 -17.84 -15.53 4.25
C GLY A 107 -19.00 -15.21 5.16
N LYS A 108 -18.95 -15.86 6.32
CA LYS A 108 -19.97 -15.75 7.36
C LYS A 108 -19.31 -15.59 8.73
N VAL A 109 -20.02 -14.89 9.62
CA VAL A 109 -19.72 -14.82 11.04
C VAL A 109 -20.95 -15.30 11.82
N ASP A 110 -20.72 -16.15 12.82
CA ASP A 110 -21.80 -16.59 13.71
C ASP A 110 -22.04 -15.62 14.87
N LYS A 111 -23.01 -15.94 15.74
CA LYS A 111 -23.37 -15.14 16.91
C LYS A 111 -22.24 -15.00 17.94
N ASP A 112 -21.30 -15.94 17.97
CA ASP A 112 -20.18 -16.00 18.91
C ASP A 112 -18.91 -15.34 18.32
N GLY A 113 -19.01 -14.78 17.09
CA GLY A 113 -17.92 -14.11 16.37
C GLY A 113 -17.01 -15.04 15.60
N ASN A 114 -17.33 -16.36 15.51
CA ASN A 114 -16.52 -17.27 14.70
C ASN A 114 -16.77 -16.99 13.22
N VAL A 115 -15.69 -16.90 12.45
CA VAL A 115 -15.72 -16.61 11.02
C VAL A 115 -15.27 -17.81 10.19
N THR A 116 -15.89 -17.94 9.03
CA THR A 116 -15.43 -18.79 7.94
C THR A 116 -15.51 -17.97 6.66
N ILE A 117 -14.35 -17.66 6.08
CA ILE A 117 -14.22 -16.76 4.92
C ILE A 117 -13.49 -17.52 3.82
N SER A 118 -14.07 -17.60 2.64
CA SER A 118 -13.44 -18.12 1.42
C SER A 118 -12.69 -17.00 0.74
N GLU A 119 -11.50 -17.32 0.26
CA GLU A 119 -10.66 -16.48 -0.57
C GLU A 119 -10.75 -16.95 -2.01
N THR A 120 -10.98 -16.03 -2.92
CA THR A 120 -11.01 -16.28 -4.37
C THR A 120 -10.13 -15.29 -5.11
N ASN A 121 -9.61 -15.72 -6.25
CA ASN A 121 -8.96 -14.87 -7.22
C ASN A 121 -9.68 -15.02 -8.56
N TYR A 122 -9.86 -13.94 -9.28
CA TYR A 122 -10.39 -13.99 -10.64
C TYR A 122 -9.28 -14.38 -11.61
N ASP A 123 -9.50 -15.48 -12.32
CA ASP A 123 -8.63 -15.96 -13.37
C ASP A 123 -9.06 -15.30 -14.70
N ASN A 124 -8.31 -14.27 -15.13
CA ASN A 124 -8.62 -13.51 -16.34
C ASN A 124 -8.54 -14.37 -17.62
N GLU A 125 -7.68 -15.42 -17.65
CA GLU A 125 -7.55 -16.29 -18.81
C GLU A 125 -8.73 -17.28 -18.90
N ALA A 126 -9.15 -17.81 -17.75
CA ALA A 126 -10.28 -18.75 -17.68
C ALA A 126 -11.65 -18.05 -17.58
N GLY A 127 -11.70 -16.75 -17.27
CA GLY A 127 -12.93 -15.98 -17.06
C GLY A 127 -13.75 -16.45 -15.83
N THR A 128 -13.09 -17.06 -14.83
CA THR A 128 -13.76 -17.70 -13.69
C THR A 128 -13.09 -17.36 -12.36
N GLU A 129 -13.89 -17.33 -11.29
CA GLU A 129 -13.37 -17.26 -9.93
C GLU A 129 -12.76 -18.60 -9.51
N LYS A 130 -11.56 -18.54 -8.93
CA LYS A 130 -10.83 -19.68 -8.41
C LYS A 130 -10.61 -19.53 -6.92
N LYS A 131 -11.02 -20.55 -6.15
CA LYS A 131 -10.73 -20.57 -4.72
C LYS A 131 -9.23 -20.78 -4.50
N THR A 132 -8.61 -19.85 -3.75
CA THR A 132 -7.18 -19.83 -3.46
C THR A 132 -6.86 -20.12 -2.00
N GLY A 133 -7.82 -19.88 -1.08
CA GLY A 133 -7.66 -20.16 0.33
C GLY A 133 -8.94 -20.03 1.14
N ALA A 134 -8.79 -20.12 2.45
CA ALA A 134 -9.86 -19.87 3.40
C ALA A 134 -9.30 -19.41 4.75
N PHE A 135 -10.04 -18.52 5.41
CA PHE A 135 -9.81 -18.09 6.77
C PHE A 135 -10.84 -18.74 7.70
N THR A 136 -10.36 -19.20 8.86
CA THR A 136 -11.22 -19.60 9.98
C THR A 136 -10.68 -18.97 11.23
N GLY A 137 -11.54 -18.47 12.11
CA GLY A 137 -11.07 -17.78 13.31
C GLY A 137 -12.19 -17.05 14.02
N LYS A 138 -11.81 -16.01 14.73
CA LYS A 138 -12.72 -15.20 15.52
C LYS A 138 -12.54 -13.73 15.22
N LEU A 139 -13.67 -13.05 15.05
CA LEU A 139 -13.78 -11.61 14.90
C LEU A 139 -14.31 -11.03 16.21
N ASP A 140 -13.45 -10.40 16.98
CA ASP A 140 -13.79 -9.86 18.30
C ASP A 140 -13.46 -8.36 18.42
N LEU A 141 -14.02 -7.73 19.45
CA LEU A 141 -13.73 -6.36 19.84
C LEU A 141 -12.92 -6.39 21.12
N LEU A 142 -11.67 -5.94 21.04
CA LEU A 142 -10.79 -5.73 22.16
C LEU A 142 -10.98 -4.31 22.69
N SER A 143 -11.26 -4.18 23.98
CA SER A 143 -11.31 -2.90 24.68
C SER A 143 -10.20 -2.84 25.73
N VAL A 144 -9.37 -1.80 25.66
CA VAL A 144 -8.31 -1.50 26.64
C VAL A 144 -8.46 -0.03 27.04
N GLY A 145 -8.99 0.21 28.25
CA GLY A 145 -9.40 1.55 28.64
C GLY A 145 -10.49 2.08 27.70
N ASN A 146 -10.26 3.27 27.11
CA ASN A 146 -11.18 3.89 26.15
C ASN A 146 -10.92 3.46 24.68
N LEU A 147 -9.87 2.68 24.42
CA LEU A 147 -9.56 2.20 23.09
C LEU A 147 -10.34 0.94 22.77
N GLN A 148 -11.00 0.92 21.63
CA GLN A 148 -11.68 -0.24 21.09
C GLN A 148 -11.12 -0.58 19.72
N THR A 149 -10.79 -1.84 19.49
CA THR A 149 -10.17 -2.30 18.24
C THR A 149 -10.76 -3.64 17.85
N ILE A 150 -11.27 -3.75 16.65
CA ILE A 150 -11.73 -5.04 16.11
C ILE A 150 -10.50 -5.85 15.68
N ARG A 151 -10.51 -7.16 15.98
CA ARG A 151 -9.44 -8.08 15.61
C ARG A 151 -10.02 -9.29 14.88
N LEU A 152 -9.23 -9.80 13.93
CA LEU A 152 -9.44 -11.11 13.31
C LEU A 152 -8.25 -12.02 13.67
N ILE A 153 -8.50 -12.99 14.54
CA ILE A 153 -7.49 -13.95 14.99
C ILE A 153 -7.93 -15.35 14.56
N GLY A 154 -7.04 -16.11 13.97
CA GLY A 154 -7.37 -17.44 13.49
C GLY A 154 -6.29 -18.07 12.63
N THR A 155 -6.71 -18.74 11.56
CA THR A 155 -5.83 -19.41 10.62
C THR A 155 -6.27 -19.16 9.18
N TRP A 156 -5.33 -19.08 8.29
CA TRP A 156 -5.50 -19.14 6.85
C TRP A 156 -4.96 -20.47 6.34
N THR A 157 -5.67 -21.07 5.40
CA THR A 157 -5.27 -22.33 4.77
C THR A 157 -5.40 -22.21 3.26
N GLY A 158 -4.29 -22.39 2.55
CA GLY A 158 -4.25 -22.37 1.09
C GLY A 158 -5.00 -23.55 0.46
N ALA A 159 -5.57 -23.35 -0.73
CA ALA A 159 -6.30 -24.40 -1.44
C ALA A 159 -5.39 -25.57 -1.86
N LYS A 160 -4.12 -25.28 -2.18
CA LYS A 160 -3.11 -26.27 -2.61
C LYS A 160 -2.32 -26.81 -1.43
N ASP A 161 -1.73 -25.92 -0.64
CA ASP A 161 -0.99 -26.26 0.56
C ASP A 161 -1.93 -26.10 1.75
N LYS A 162 -2.34 -27.25 2.31
CA LYS A 162 -3.30 -27.29 3.41
C LYS A 162 -2.68 -27.04 4.79
N LYS A 163 -1.44 -26.56 4.85
CA LYS A 163 -0.80 -26.21 6.12
C LYS A 163 -1.42 -24.90 6.62
N PRO A 164 -2.06 -24.89 7.81
CA PRO A 164 -2.63 -23.66 8.35
C PRO A 164 -1.53 -22.70 8.79
N LEU A 165 -1.69 -21.42 8.44
CA LEU A 165 -0.85 -20.32 8.90
C LEU A 165 -1.65 -19.48 9.89
N ALA A 166 -1.04 -19.06 10.98
CA ALA A 166 -1.67 -18.19 11.97
C ALA A 166 -2.07 -16.84 11.31
N VAL A 167 -3.22 -16.33 11.70
CA VAL A 167 -3.73 -15.01 11.28
C VAL A 167 -3.89 -14.14 12.50
N ASN A 168 -3.27 -12.97 12.47
CA ASN A 168 -3.41 -11.97 13.53
C ASN A 168 -3.52 -10.60 12.85
N LEU A 169 -4.77 -10.15 12.68
CA LEU A 169 -5.08 -8.88 12.07
C LEU A 169 -5.83 -8.01 13.08
N LYS A 170 -5.53 -6.72 13.08
CA LYS A 170 -6.22 -5.70 13.87
C LYS A 170 -6.72 -4.59 12.99
N GLU A 171 -7.83 -4.00 13.38
CA GLU A 171 -8.34 -2.79 12.73
C GLU A 171 -7.24 -1.72 12.65
N LEU A 172 -7.07 -1.16 11.46
CA LEU A 172 -6.20 -0.02 11.25
C LEU A 172 -6.89 1.23 11.80
N THR A 173 -6.42 1.68 12.95
CA THR A 173 -6.91 2.89 13.62
C THR A 173 -5.84 3.96 13.63
N PHE A 174 -6.28 5.20 13.52
CA PHE A 174 -5.41 6.38 13.62
C PHE A 174 -5.92 7.25 14.78
N ASP A 175 -5.00 7.79 15.57
CA ASP A 175 -5.33 8.83 16.54
C ASP A 175 -5.45 10.17 15.80
N LEU A 176 -6.69 10.57 15.52
CA LEU A 176 -7.03 11.78 14.77
C LEU A 176 -7.72 12.83 15.66
N ASP A 177 -7.50 12.79 16.97
CA ASP A 177 -8.03 13.74 17.93
C ASP A 177 -9.58 13.88 17.85
N GLY A 178 -10.26 12.75 18.01
CA GLY A 178 -11.73 12.67 17.96
C GLY A 178 -12.34 12.61 16.55
N LEU A 179 -11.53 12.74 15.51
CA LEU A 179 -11.97 12.45 14.15
C LEU A 179 -11.84 10.97 13.83
N GLN A 180 -12.65 10.52 12.88
CA GLN A 180 -12.63 9.15 12.37
C GLN A 180 -12.49 9.16 10.85
N LEU A 181 -11.64 8.30 10.33
CA LEU A 181 -11.51 8.09 8.90
C LEU A 181 -12.58 7.09 8.44
N THR A 182 -13.36 7.50 7.47
CA THR A 182 -14.42 6.72 6.82
C THR A 182 -14.24 6.77 5.31
N GLU A 183 -15.11 6.14 4.55
CA GLU A 183 -15.03 6.09 3.09
C GLU A 183 -16.36 6.47 2.46
N LYS A 184 -16.30 7.25 1.38
CA LYS A 184 -17.41 7.49 0.47
C LYS A 184 -17.13 6.82 -0.87
N ARG A 185 -18.09 6.03 -1.36
CA ARG A 185 -18.05 5.46 -2.70
C ARG A 185 -18.86 6.32 -3.65
N LEU A 186 -18.27 6.63 -4.79
CA LEU A 186 -18.88 7.40 -5.86
C LEU A 186 -18.90 6.56 -7.13
N LYS A 187 -19.97 6.67 -7.90
CA LYS A 187 -20.10 6.03 -9.21
C LYS A 187 -20.63 7.06 -10.21
N ASP A 188 -19.97 7.17 -11.35
CA ASP A 188 -20.38 8.00 -12.48
C ASP A 188 -20.40 7.17 -13.76
N GLY A 189 -21.34 7.43 -14.65
CA GLY A 189 -21.49 6.70 -15.91
C GLY A 189 -22.27 5.38 -15.78
N GLY A 190 -21.92 4.41 -16.62
CA GLY A 190 -22.53 3.08 -16.75
C GLY A 190 -22.84 2.72 -18.20
N LYS A 191 -23.55 1.61 -18.46
CA LYS A 191 -23.78 1.06 -19.81
C LYS A 191 -24.28 2.08 -20.85
N LYS A 192 -25.22 2.96 -20.47
CA LYS A 192 -25.77 3.99 -21.40
C LYS A 192 -24.74 5.06 -21.74
N ALA A 193 -23.88 5.42 -20.81
CA ALA A 193 -22.84 6.41 -20.99
C ALA A 193 -21.62 5.86 -21.74
N LYS A 194 -21.50 4.52 -21.86
CA LYS A 194 -20.34 3.79 -22.42
C LYS A 194 -19.01 4.07 -21.70
N TYR A 195 -19.06 4.70 -20.55
CA TYR A 195 -17.93 4.80 -19.59
C TYR A 195 -18.43 4.52 -18.17
N GLN A 196 -17.53 4.12 -17.30
CA GLN A 196 -17.81 3.93 -15.88
C GLN A 196 -16.64 4.43 -15.06
N ILE A 197 -16.94 5.19 -14.01
CA ILE A 197 -15.96 5.62 -13.02
C ILE A 197 -16.46 5.15 -11.65
N VAL A 198 -15.64 4.42 -10.93
CA VAL A 198 -15.88 4.03 -9.54
C VAL A 198 -14.78 4.61 -8.67
N SER A 199 -15.14 5.37 -7.65
CA SER A 199 -14.15 6.01 -6.79
C SER A 199 -14.42 5.72 -5.32
N ARG A 200 -13.39 5.28 -4.63
CA ARG A 200 -13.32 5.24 -3.17
C ARG A 200 -12.64 6.54 -2.70
N VAL A 201 -13.31 7.31 -1.86
CA VAL A 201 -12.81 8.62 -1.41
C VAL A 201 -12.80 8.62 0.11
N PRO A 202 -11.65 8.83 0.76
CA PRO A 202 -11.58 8.94 2.21
C PRO A 202 -12.36 10.16 2.68
N GLN A 203 -13.00 10.02 3.83
CA GLN A 203 -13.77 11.07 4.49
C GLN A 203 -13.40 11.12 5.96
N LEU A 204 -13.40 12.30 6.54
CA LEU A 204 -13.36 12.48 7.98
C LEU A 204 -14.77 12.74 8.52
N THR A 205 -15.06 12.16 9.66
CA THR A 205 -16.24 12.40 10.48
C THR A 205 -15.81 12.58 11.94
N GLY A 206 -16.64 13.13 12.79
CA GLY A 206 -16.33 13.30 14.22
C GLY A 206 -16.81 14.64 14.76
N GLU A 207 -16.29 15.04 15.90
CA GLU A 207 -16.77 16.22 16.63
C GLU A 207 -16.35 17.54 15.97
N ASP A 208 -15.13 17.64 15.43
CA ASP A 208 -14.66 18.82 14.70
C ASP A 208 -15.13 18.80 13.24
N LEU A 209 -16.39 19.21 13.04
CA LEU A 209 -17.02 19.24 11.72
C LEU A 209 -16.28 20.19 10.75
N ALA A 210 -15.74 21.30 11.25
CA ALA A 210 -15.07 22.29 10.39
C ALA A 210 -13.76 21.72 9.81
N LYS A 211 -12.98 21.00 10.64
CA LYS A 211 -11.77 20.31 10.21
C LYS A 211 -12.11 19.17 9.26
N ALA A 212 -13.12 18.37 9.58
CA ALA A 212 -13.60 17.29 8.73
C ALA A 212 -14.04 17.81 7.35
N ASP A 213 -14.86 18.84 7.29
CA ASP A 213 -15.38 19.42 6.05
C ASP A 213 -14.27 19.99 5.15
N LYS A 214 -13.25 20.66 5.72
CA LYS A 214 -12.09 21.13 4.96
C LYS A 214 -11.35 19.99 4.30
N PHE A 215 -11.04 18.94 5.05
CA PHE A 215 -10.39 17.75 4.51
C PHE A 215 -11.25 17.11 3.42
N ASN A 216 -12.53 16.84 3.72
CA ASN A 216 -13.45 16.18 2.81
C ASN A 216 -13.60 16.92 1.48
N LYS A 217 -13.72 18.24 1.52
CA LYS A 217 -13.76 19.09 0.32
C LYS A 217 -12.46 19.02 -0.47
N THR A 218 -11.32 19.08 0.22
CA THR A 218 -10.01 19.12 -0.44
C THR A 218 -9.71 17.79 -1.12
N VAL A 219 -9.93 16.66 -0.45
CA VAL A 219 -9.70 15.34 -1.02
C VAL A 219 -10.72 15.01 -2.13
N ALA A 220 -11.97 15.42 -1.98
CA ALA A 220 -12.97 15.26 -3.04
C ALA A 220 -12.58 16.03 -4.30
N ASN A 221 -12.10 17.27 -4.19
CA ASN A 221 -11.61 18.06 -5.33
C ASN A 221 -10.38 17.42 -5.98
N PHE A 222 -9.47 16.85 -5.17
CA PHE A 222 -8.28 16.14 -5.66
C PHE A 222 -8.65 14.94 -6.55
N VAL A 223 -9.62 14.13 -6.13
CA VAL A 223 -10.13 12.99 -6.90
C VAL A 223 -10.95 13.48 -8.10
N ALA A 224 -11.86 14.43 -7.89
CA ALA A 224 -12.75 14.94 -8.93
C ALA A 224 -12.02 15.54 -10.14
N LYS A 225 -10.86 16.18 -9.93
CA LYS A 225 -10.04 16.69 -11.03
C LYS A 225 -9.62 15.55 -11.97
N ARG A 226 -9.05 14.46 -11.43
CA ARG A 226 -8.54 13.32 -12.21
C ARG A 226 -9.66 12.54 -12.88
N THR A 227 -10.71 12.25 -12.15
CA THR A 227 -11.89 11.55 -12.70
C THR A 227 -12.59 12.40 -13.76
N GLY A 228 -12.57 13.71 -13.62
CA GLY A 228 -13.10 14.66 -14.59
C GLY A 228 -12.27 14.69 -15.88
N ASP A 229 -10.95 14.66 -15.78
CA ASP A 229 -10.04 14.60 -16.94
C ASP A 229 -10.25 13.29 -17.71
N PHE A 230 -10.33 12.14 -17.00
CA PHE A 230 -10.65 10.84 -17.62
C PHE A 230 -12.02 10.85 -18.30
N LYS A 231 -13.06 11.33 -17.61
CA LYS A 231 -14.41 11.43 -18.16
C LYS A 231 -14.45 12.22 -19.46
N LYS A 232 -13.76 13.37 -19.51
CA LYS A 232 -13.67 14.20 -20.70
C LYS A 232 -13.04 13.43 -21.87
N ALA A 233 -11.90 12.77 -21.61
CA ALA A 233 -11.21 11.96 -22.61
C ALA A 233 -12.09 10.79 -23.09
N ALA A 234 -12.73 10.06 -22.17
CA ALA A 234 -13.61 8.95 -22.51
C ALA A 234 -14.80 9.38 -23.39
N VAL A 235 -15.44 10.52 -23.07
CA VAL A 235 -16.56 11.05 -23.88
C VAL A 235 -16.10 11.42 -25.28
N GLU A 236 -14.91 11.99 -25.45
CA GLU A 236 -14.33 12.34 -26.74
C GLU A 236 -14.04 11.06 -27.56
N MET A 237 -13.38 10.08 -26.99
CA MET A 237 -13.10 8.80 -27.64
C MET A 237 -14.38 8.04 -28.04
N ILE A 238 -15.42 8.05 -27.20
CA ILE A 238 -16.72 7.44 -27.51
C ILE A 238 -17.36 8.12 -28.75
N LYS A 239 -17.21 9.43 -28.88
CA LYS A 239 -17.70 10.17 -30.04
C LYS A 239 -16.92 9.79 -31.29
N GLU A 240 -15.59 9.74 -31.20
CA GLU A 240 -14.72 9.35 -32.31
C GLU A 240 -15.03 7.92 -32.79
N ASP A 241 -15.20 6.95 -31.87
CA ASP A 241 -15.61 5.57 -32.18
C ASP A 241 -16.96 5.54 -32.92
N ALA A 242 -17.92 6.36 -32.48
CA ALA A 242 -19.24 6.42 -33.11
C ALA A 242 -19.17 7.04 -34.50
N ASP A 243 -18.34 8.06 -34.71
CA ASP A 243 -18.17 8.73 -36.03
C ASP A 243 -17.40 7.78 -36.99
N ALA A 244 -16.39 7.04 -36.50
CA ALA A 244 -15.68 6.05 -37.29
C ALA A 244 -16.62 4.90 -37.76
N ALA A 245 -17.47 4.40 -36.84
CA ALA A 245 -18.44 3.37 -37.15
C ALA A 245 -19.47 3.86 -38.22
N ARG A 246 -19.89 5.12 -38.15
CA ARG A 246 -20.78 5.72 -39.18
C ARG A 246 -20.09 5.83 -40.53
N ALA A 247 -18.81 6.26 -40.57
CA ALA A 247 -18.04 6.37 -41.79
C ALA A 247 -17.86 5.00 -42.45
N GLN A 248 -17.60 3.93 -41.70
CA GLN A 248 -17.49 2.57 -42.23
C GLN A 248 -18.83 2.05 -42.78
N ALA A 249 -19.95 2.43 -42.17
CA ALA A 249 -21.30 2.01 -42.63
C ALA A 249 -21.74 2.71 -43.93
N VAL A 250 -21.10 3.83 -44.29
CA VAL A 250 -21.45 4.64 -45.52
C VAL A 250 -20.60 4.25 -46.72
N THR A 251 -19.49 3.52 -46.57
CA THR A 251 -18.71 2.99 -47.69
C THR A 251 -19.34 1.73 -48.22
N PRO A 252 -20.09 1.74 -49.38
CA PRO A 252 -20.51 0.49 -50.01
C PRO A 252 -19.23 -0.19 -50.48
N GLU A 253 -19.02 -1.41 -50.04
CA GLU A 253 -18.01 -2.30 -50.60
C GLU A 253 -18.34 -2.49 -52.10
N THR A 254 -17.68 -1.72 -52.97
CA THR A 254 -17.61 -2.01 -54.38
C THR A 254 -16.72 -3.23 -54.53
N GLN A 255 -17.33 -4.41 -54.40
CA GLN A 255 -16.67 -5.65 -54.77
C GLN A 255 -16.32 -5.60 -56.23
N PRO A 256 -15.04 -5.81 -56.62
CA PRO A 256 -14.74 -6.09 -58.03
C PRO A 256 -15.41 -7.48 -58.37
N GLU A 257 -16.02 -7.57 -59.57
CA GLU A 257 -16.65 -8.78 -60.03
C GLU A 257 -15.76 -10.01 -59.86
N PRO A 258 -16.28 -11.12 -59.33
CA PRO A 258 -15.50 -12.31 -59.05
C PRO A 258 -15.04 -12.96 -60.36
N LYS A 259 -13.72 -13.17 -60.50
CA LYS A 259 -13.16 -14.19 -61.37
C LYS A 259 -13.60 -15.55 -60.90
N PRO A 260 -14.03 -16.49 -61.76
CA PRO A 260 -14.46 -17.80 -61.32
C PRO A 260 -13.25 -18.63 -60.90
N ASP A 261 -13.26 -19.13 -59.64
CA ASP A 261 -12.66 -20.32 -59.05
C ASP A 261 -11.96 -20.09 -57.69
N PRO A 262 -11.86 -21.02 -56.83
CA PRO A 262 -12.35 -22.36 -56.52
C PRO A 262 -13.39 -22.40 -55.35
N PRO A 263 -13.84 -23.56 -54.85
CA PRO A 263 -14.97 -23.64 -53.95
C PRO A 263 -14.75 -22.90 -52.62
N PRO A 264 -15.82 -22.28 -52.06
CA PRO A 264 -15.66 -21.32 -51.01
C PRO A 264 -15.26 -21.97 -49.68
N VAL A 265 -14.08 -21.61 -49.21
CA VAL A 265 -13.77 -21.60 -47.78
C VAL A 265 -14.70 -20.52 -47.18
N ALA A 266 -15.56 -20.92 -46.26
CA ALA A 266 -16.47 -20.00 -45.60
C ALA A 266 -15.66 -18.79 -45.06
N PRO A 267 -16.08 -17.53 -45.32
CA PRO A 267 -15.37 -16.38 -44.81
C PRO A 267 -15.35 -16.46 -43.27
N PRO A 268 -14.24 -16.08 -42.63
CA PRO A 268 -14.23 -15.98 -41.18
C PRO A 268 -15.39 -15.08 -40.77
N VAL A 269 -16.26 -15.61 -39.92
CA VAL A 269 -17.34 -14.82 -39.31
C VAL A 269 -16.68 -13.62 -38.68
N ALA A 270 -16.97 -12.42 -39.14
CA ALA A 270 -16.51 -11.19 -38.51
C ALA A 270 -17.09 -11.22 -37.10
N VAL A 271 -16.27 -11.61 -36.15
CA VAL A 271 -16.61 -11.48 -34.74
C VAL A 271 -16.63 -9.98 -34.49
N ALA A 272 -17.83 -9.44 -34.27
CA ALA A 272 -17.98 -8.04 -33.89
C ALA A 272 -17.06 -7.79 -32.68
N GLU A 273 -16.09 -6.90 -32.83
CA GLU A 273 -15.23 -6.53 -31.71
C GLU A 273 -16.12 -6.09 -30.55
N PRO A 274 -15.87 -6.57 -29.32
CA PRO A 274 -16.66 -6.15 -28.18
C PRO A 274 -16.59 -4.64 -28.09
N ALA A 275 -17.76 -3.99 -27.92
CA ALA A 275 -17.83 -2.54 -27.80
C ALA A 275 -16.86 -2.07 -26.73
N ARG A 276 -15.95 -1.17 -27.07
CA ARG A 276 -14.94 -0.62 -26.15
C ARG A 276 -15.63 -0.06 -24.91
N SER A 277 -15.16 -0.47 -23.75
CA SER A 277 -15.60 0.03 -22.44
C SER A 277 -14.51 0.92 -21.88
N TYR A 278 -14.89 2.11 -21.47
CA TYR A 278 -13.99 3.09 -20.85
C TYR A 278 -14.23 3.04 -19.33
N GLU A 279 -13.22 2.63 -18.58
CA GLU A 279 -13.37 2.38 -17.15
C GLU A 279 -12.26 3.03 -16.35
N MET A 280 -12.63 3.64 -15.23
CA MET A 280 -11.69 4.14 -14.24
C MET A 280 -12.10 3.66 -12.86
N ASP A 281 -11.16 3.04 -12.14
CA ASP A 281 -11.30 2.72 -10.74
C ASP A 281 -10.30 3.53 -9.90
N VAL A 282 -10.81 4.19 -8.87
CA VAL A 282 -10.00 4.94 -7.92
C VAL A 282 -10.06 4.27 -6.56
N SER A 283 -8.91 3.87 -6.07
CA SER A 283 -8.73 3.33 -4.73
C SER A 283 -7.62 4.09 -3.98
N TYR A 284 -7.43 3.80 -2.69
CA TYR A 284 -6.40 4.47 -1.91
C TYR A 284 -5.91 3.62 -0.74
N THR A 285 -4.72 3.95 -0.27
CA THR A 285 -4.14 3.46 0.99
C THR A 285 -3.71 4.63 1.86
N VAL A 286 -4.03 4.60 3.14
CA VAL A 286 -3.51 5.56 4.12
C VAL A 286 -2.14 5.07 4.58
N THR A 287 -1.09 5.79 4.21
CA THR A 287 0.29 5.42 4.50
C THR A 287 0.71 5.80 5.92
N ALA A 288 0.18 6.90 6.43
CA ALA A 288 0.27 7.33 7.83
C ALA A 288 -0.80 8.39 8.14
N ALA A 289 -1.26 8.41 9.37
CA ALA A 289 -2.14 9.47 9.86
C ALA A 289 -2.00 9.63 11.38
N ASN A 290 -2.18 10.84 11.85
CA ASN A 290 -2.28 11.20 13.27
C ASN A 290 -3.07 12.51 13.40
N LYS A 291 -3.17 13.06 14.61
CA LYS A 291 -3.90 14.33 14.87
C LYS A 291 -3.40 15.54 14.07
N ASP A 292 -2.18 15.48 13.54
CA ASP A 292 -1.53 16.59 12.84
C ASP A 292 -1.61 16.46 11.31
N PHE A 293 -1.62 15.24 10.76
CA PHE A 293 -1.65 15.02 9.31
C PHE A 293 -2.31 13.71 8.91
N ILE A 294 -2.69 13.63 7.61
CA ILE A 294 -3.07 12.40 6.91
C ILE A 294 -2.29 12.33 5.61
N SER A 295 -1.66 11.17 5.36
CA SER A 295 -0.91 10.87 4.14
C SER A 295 -1.56 9.69 3.43
N ILE A 296 -1.95 9.89 2.17
CA ILE A 296 -2.74 8.95 1.37
C ILE A 296 -2.08 8.77 0.02
N LEU A 297 -1.92 7.52 -0.40
CA LEU A 297 -1.55 7.17 -1.77
C LEU A 297 -2.81 6.70 -2.49
N PHE A 298 -3.19 7.40 -3.56
CA PHE A 298 -4.26 7.01 -4.46
C PHE A 298 -3.72 6.18 -5.62
N TYR A 299 -4.54 5.24 -6.07
CA TYR A 299 -4.32 4.40 -7.25
C TYR A 299 -5.45 4.68 -8.25
N PHE A 300 -5.06 4.95 -9.47
CA PHE A 300 -5.96 5.19 -10.60
C PHE A 300 -5.71 4.09 -11.63
N TYR A 301 -6.68 3.21 -11.78
CA TYR A 301 -6.73 2.22 -12.86
C TYR A 301 -7.57 2.80 -13.99
N GLU A 302 -7.07 2.79 -15.20
CA GLU A 302 -7.72 3.34 -16.38
C GLU A 302 -7.70 2.34 -17.52
N ASN A 303 -8.87 1.95 -18.00
CA ASN A 303 -9.05 1.23 -19.24
C ASN A 303 -9.67 2.18 -20.28
N SER A 304 -8.88 2.62 -21.22
CA SER A 304 -9.30 3.51 -22.31
C SER A 304 -9.47 2.78 -23.64
N GLY A 305 -9.63 1.45 -23.63
CA GLY A 305 -9.82 0.63 -24.84
C GLY A 305 -8.55 0.42 -25.66
N GLY A 306 -7.37 0.72 -25.12
CA GLY A 306 -6.07 0.43 -25.71
C GLY A 306 -5.67 -1.03 -25.55
N ALA A 307 -4.41 -1.36 -25.91
CA ALA A 307 -3.87 -2.72 -25.83
C ALA A 307 -3.82 -3.28 -24.40
N HIS A 308 -3.70 -2.41 -23.40
CA HIS A 308 -3.74 -2.76 -21.98
C HIS A 308 -4.21 -1.55 -21.16
N PRO A 309 -4.78 -1.77 -19.97
CA PRO A 309 -5.10 -0.69 -19.04
C PRO A 309 -3.82 -0.03 -18.51
N ASN A 310 -3.97 1.23 -18.08
CA ASN A 310 -2.94 2.00 -17.41
C ASN A 310 -3.24 2.08 -15.92
N THR A 311 -2.17 2.14 -15.12
CA THR A 311 -2.26 2.48 -13.70
C THR A 311 -1.28 3.58 -13.39
N HIS A 312 -1.72 4.53 -12.59
CA HIS A 312 -0.82 5.55 -12.05
C HIS A 312 -1.18 5.84 -10.60
N THR A 313 -0.23 6.41 -9.87
CA THR A 313 -0.42 6.79 -8.48
C THR A 313 -0.44 8.29 -8.31
N ALA A 314 -1.04 8.75 -7.23
CA ALA A 314 -0.94 10.14 -6.84
C ALA A 314 -1.03 10.28 -5.32
N SER A 315 -0.11 11.01 -4.74
CA SER A 315 -0.08 11.26 -3.31
C SER A 315 -0.97 12.43 -2.93
N PHE A 316 -1.69 12.25 -1.83
CA PHE A 316 -2.44 13.31 -1.16
C PHE A 316 -2.00 13.37 0.30
N ASN A 317 -1.24 14.39 0.64
CA ASN A 317 -0.77 14.64 2.00
C ASN A 317 -1.46 15.89 2.51
N TYR A 318 -1.99 15.84 3.71
CA TYR A 318 -2.83 16.90 4.25
C TYR A 318 -2.45 17.23 5.69
N ASP A 319 -2.22 18.50 5.97
CA ASP A 319 -1.98 19.04 7.30
C ASP A 319 -3.33 19.33 7.97
N LEU A 320 -3.70 18.56 8.99
CA LEU A 320 -4.94 18.71 9.73
C LEU A 320 -4.95 19.98 10.61
N THR A 321 -3.79 20.46 11.00
CA THR A 321 -3.66 21.68 11.82
C THR A 321 -3.84 22.94 10.99
N ARG A 322 -3.21 23.00 9.81
CA ARG A 322 -3.32 24.12 8.88
C ARG A 322 -4.60 24.06 8.03
N GLY A 323 -5.14 22.86 7.85
CA GLY A 323 -6.32 22.63 7.03
C GLY A 323 -6.04 22.75 5.54
N GLU A 324 -4.88 22.32 5.07
CA GLU A 324 -4.47 22.41 3.66
C GLU A 324 -3.60 21.23 3.19
N ALA A 325 -3.55 21.02 1.87
CA ALA A 325 -2.67 20.02 1.31
C ALA A 325 -1.20 20.41 1.46
N LEU A 326 -0.37 19.42 1.86
CA LEU A 326 1.07 19.58 2.02
C LEU A 326 1.79 19.52 0.68
N LYS A 327 2.80 20.35 0.54
CA LYS A 327 3.83 20.26 -0.50
C LYS A 327 5.06 19.56 0.08
N LEU A 328 5.81 18.84 -0.76
CA LEU A 328 7.03 18.15 -0.35
C LEU A 328 8.02 19.11 0.38
N ALA A 329 8.14 20.33 -0.12
CA ALA A 329 8.99 21.37 0.49
C ALA A 329 8.60 21.75 1.93
N ASP A 330 7.33 21.59 2.31
CA ASP A 330 6.84 21.99 3.65
C ASP A 330 7.45 21.14 4.76
N LEU A 331 7.96 19.96 4.43
CA LEU A 331 8.59 19.02 5.36
C LEU A 331 10.01 19.42 5.77
N PHE A 332 10.65 20.30 4.99
CA PHE A 332 12.08 20.58 5.12
C PHE A 332 12.38 22.00 5.58
N ALA A 333 13.56 22.17 6.13
CA ALA A 333 14.05 23.50 6.55
C ALA A 333 14.16 24.44 5.33
N PRO A 334 13.93 25.75 5.52
CA PRO A 334 14.07 26.72 4.45
C PRO A 334 15.45 26.62 3.77
N ARG A 335 15.48 26.63 2.44
CA ARG A 335 16.69 26.51 1.61
C ARG A 335 17.43 25.16 1.70
N ALA A 336 16.87 24.14 2.37
CA ALA A 336 17.42 22.80 2.35
C ALA A 336 17.38 22.22 0.93
N ASN A 337 18.44 21.54 0.50
CA ASN A 337 18.50 20.89 -0.80
C ASN A 337 17.86 19.50 -0.72
N TYR A 338 16.56 19.46 -0.38
CA TYR A 338 15.82 18.23 -0.12
C TYR A 338 15.68 17.37 -1.38
N LEU A 339 15.49 17.98 -2.56
CA LEU A 339 15.40 17.23 -3.82
C LEU A 339 16.67 16.44 -4.10
N LYS A 340 17.84 17.05 -3.90
CA LYS A 340 19.10 16.33 -4.08
C LYS A 340 19.27 15.20 -3.08
N THR A 341 18.93 15.43 -1.80
CA THR A 341 19.05 14.40 -0.76
C THR A 341 18.15 13.20 -1.04
N ILE A 342 16.90 13.45 -1.45
CA ILE A 342 15.93 12.39 -1.82
C ILE A 342 16.42 11.66 -3.07
N SER A 343 16.84 12.40 -4.11
CA SER A 343 17.32 11.87 -5.38
C SER A 343 18.52 10.95 -5.20
N ASP A 344 19.55 11.42 -4.51
CA ASP A 344 20.78 10.64 -4.27
C ASP A 344 20.46 9.31 -3.56
N TYR A 345 19.54 9.35 -2.58
CA TYR A 345 19.11 8.15 -1.88
C TYR A 345 18.31 7.21 -2.78
N CYS A 346 17.31 7.73 -3.50
CA CYS A 346 16.48 6.93 -4.40
C CYS A 346 17.29 6.28 -5.51
N ILE A 347 18.18 7.02 -6.18
CA ILE A 347 19.05 6.49 -7.24
C ILE A 347 19.91 5.35 -6.69
N LYS A 348 20.51 5.52 -5.50
CA LYS A 348 21.33 4.49 -4.86
C LYS A 348 20.55 3.20 -4.59
N GLU A 349 19.32 3.31 -4.09
CA GLU A 349 18.48 2.14 -3.77
C GLU A 349 17.93 1.48 -5.05
N LEU A 350 17.47 2.27 -6.01
CA LEU A 350 16.93 1.78 -7.28
C LEU A 350 17.99 1.01 -8.09
N LYS A 351 19.24 1.47 -8.12
CA LYS A 351 20.35 0.77 -8.80
C LYS A 351 20.69 -0.62 -8.24
N LYS A 352 20.18 -0.98 -7.06
CA LYS A 352 20.31 -2.35 -6.53
C LYS A 352 19.34 -3.32 -7.19
N LEU A 353 18.28 -2.81 -7.85
CA LEU A 353 17.24 -3.61 -8.48
C LEU A 353 17.61 -3.91 -9.93
N LYS A 354 17.61 -5.20 -10.30
CA LYS A 354 17.96 -5.64 -11.67
C LYS A 354 16.96 -5.18 -12.75
N THR A 355 15.75 -4.83 -12.34
CA THR A 355 14.66 -4.41 -13.22
C THR A 355 14.69 -2.91 -13.55
N VAL A 356 15.55 -2.15 -12.88
CA VAL A 356 15.62 -0.68 -13.02
C VAL A 356 16.75 -0.32 -13.98
N GLU A 357 16.40 0.41 -15.04
CA GLU A 357 17.31 0.80 -16.11
C GLU A 357 17.57 2.31 -16.17
N SER A 358 16.60 3.11 -15.67
CA SER A 358 16.58 4.58 -15.80
C SER A 358 16.58 5.32 -14.46
N ALA A 359 17.25 4.77 -13.43
CA ALA A 359 17.28 5.38 -12.10
C ALA A 359 17.83 6.81 -12.09
N ASP A 360 18.90 7.09 -12.86
CA ASP A 360 19.53 8.41 -12.87
C ASP A 360 18.64 9.48 -13.49
N GLU A 361 17.81 9.14 -14.46
CA GLU A 361 16.88 10.04 -15.12
C GLU A 361 15.57 10.17 -14.32
N GLY A 362 14.92 9.03 -14.04
CA GLY A 362 13.60 9.00 -13.42
C GLY A 362 13.60 9.42 -11.95
N ALA A 363 14.73 9.33 -11.24
CA ALA A 363 14.89 9.82 -9.87
C ALA A 363 15.84 11.03 -9.77
N SER A 364 16.11 11.76 -10.87
CA SER A 364 16.91 12.98 -10.83
C SER A 364 16.26 14.06 -9.94
N ALA A 365 17.09 14.98 -9.42
CA ALA A 365 16.67 15.98 -8.42
C ALA A 365 15.76 17.09 -9.01
N LYS A 366 14.67 16.69 -9.65
CA LYS A 366 13.62 17.55 -10.19
C LYS A 366 12.32 17.28 -9.45
N LEU A 367 11.52 18.31 -9.20
CA LEU A 367 10.30 18.19 -8.41
C LEU A 367 9.30 17.21 -9.05
N GLU A 368 9.17 17.24 -10.37
CA GLU A 368 8.27 16.35 -11.12
C GLU A 368 8.56 14.86 -10.95
N ASN A 369 9.80 14.48 -10.61
CA ASN A 369 10.16 13.09 -10.35
C ASN A 369 9.74 12.59 -8.96
N PHE A 370 9.26 13.49 -8.11
CA PHE A 370 8.87 13.21 -6.72
C PHE A 370 7.44 13.68 -6.43
N ASP A 371 6.57 13.69 -7.42
CA ASP A 371 5.16 14.07 -7.26
C ASP A 371 4.39 13.05 -6.40
N SER A 372 4.78 11.77 -6.48
CA SER A 372 4.17 10.72 -5.68
C SER A 372 5.04 10.38 -4.45
N TRP A 373 4.81 11.12 -3.38
CA TRP A 373 5.50 10.97 -2.10
C TRP A 373 4.52 10.88 -0.93
N ASN A 374 4.82 10.07 0.06
CA ASN A 374 3.99 9.92 1.25
C ASN A 374 4.83 9.89 2.54
N ILE A 375 4.24 10.40 3.61
CA ILE A 375 4.75 10.16 4.97
C ILE A 375 4.39 8.71 5.32
N ALA A 376 5.36 7.93 5.81
CA ALA A 376 5.17 6.56 6.26
C ALA A 376 5.93 6.33 7.58
N PRO A 377 5.59 5.31 8.38
CA PRO A 377 6.26 5.09 9.68
C PRO A 377 7.77 4.93 9.61
N ALA A 378 8.29 4.31 8.54
CA ALA A 378 9.73 4.04 8.36
C ALA A 378 10.50 5.17 7.69
N GLY A 379 9.83 6.17 7.09
CA GLY A 379 10.48 7.24 6.33
C GLY A 379 9.55 7.92 5.33
N LEU A 380 10.15 8.72 4.47
CA LEU A 380 9.47 9.31 3.33
C LEU A 380 9.43 8.30 2.19
N ARG A 381 8.23 7.85 1.83
CA ARG A 381 7.98 6.92 0.74
C ARG A 381 7.89 7.71 -0.57
N ILE A 382 8.64 7.31 -1.57
CA ILE A 382 8.59 7.82 -2.95
C ILE A 382 8.11 6.68 -3.83
N THR A 383 7.06 6.92 -4.60
CA THR A 383 6.51 5.96 -5.58
C THR A 383 6.85 6.44 -6.98
N PHE A 384 7.46 5.58 -7.76
CA PHE A 384 7.77 5.78 -9.17
C PHE A 384 6.83 4.92 -9.99
N ASP A 385 5.93 5.55 -10.73
CA ASP A 385 5.01 4.86 -11.62
C ASP A 385 5.76 4.15 -12.76
N ARG A 386 5.08 3.25 -13.43
CA ARG A 386 5.57 2.54 -14.62
C ARG A 386 6.16 3.52 -15.61
N TYR A 387 7.22 3.10 -16.32
CA TYR A 387 8.01 3.91 -17.25
C TYR A 387 8.86 5.02 -16.62
N THR A 388 8.74 5.31 -15.31
CA THR A 388 9.53 6.37 -14.69
C THR A 388 11.00 5.94 -14.51
N VAL A 389 11.23 4.76 -13.97
CA VAL A 389 12.58 4.24 -13.67
C VAL A 389 12.87 2.88 -14.31
N ALA A 390 11.84 2.23 -14.87
CA ALA A 390 11.93 0.90 -15.50
C ALA A 390 10.86 0.73 -16.58
N ALA A 391 10.98 -0.32 -17.40
CA ALA A 391 9.96 -0.68 -18.39
C ALA A 391 8.62 -1.04 -17.74
N TYR A 392 7.51 -0.92 -18.48
CA TYR A 392 6.14 -1.21 -18.01
C TYR A 392 5.99 -2.57 -17.31
N ALA A 393 6.60 -3.62 -17.86
CA ALA A 393 6.52 -4.97 -17.31
C ALA A 393 7.17 -5.13 -15.92
N ALA A 394 8.05 -4.21 -15.53
CA ALA A 394 8.68 -4.19 -14.21
C ALA A 394 7.73 -3.65 -13.12
N GLY A 395 6.63 -3.01 -13.51
CA GLY A 395 5.67 -2.42 -12.59
C GLY A 395 6.14 -1.11 -11.96
N ASP A 396 5.43 -0.69 -10.92
CA ASP A 396 5.77 0.49 -10.15
C ASP A 396 6.92 0.17 -9.18
N HIS A 397 7.74 1.17 -8.87
CA HIS A 397 8.87 1.04 -7.95
C HIS A 397 8.69 1.98 -6.75
N GLU A 398 9.18 1.56 -5.60
CA GLU A 398 9.08 2.31 -4.37
C GLU A 398 10.40 2.37 -3.64
N VAL A 399 10.71 3.54 -3.09
CA VAL A 399 11.86 3.75 -2.21
C VAL A 399 11.39 4.45 -0.94
N VAL A 400 11.71 3.87 0.21
CA VAL A 400 11.51 4.55 1.50
C VAL A 400 12.82 5.21 1.91
N VAL A 401 12.84 6.53 1.91
CA VAL A 401 13.97 7.34 2.40
C VAL A 401 13.84 7.44 3.91
N PRO A 402 14.70 6.78 4.71
CA PRO A 402 14.54 6.75 6.17
C PRO A 402 14.72 8.12 6.78
N TYR A 403 14.00 8.41 7.85
CA TYR A 403 14.09 9.70 8.52
C TYR A 403 15.53 10.03 9.00
N SER A 404 16.33 9.03 9.33
CA SER A 404 17.75 9.22 9.66
C SER A 404 18.56 9.86 8.53
N ALA A 405 18.25 9.57 7.27
CA ALA A 405 18.89 10.19 6.11
C ALA A 405 18.38 11.62 5.86
N LEU A 406 17.16 11.92 6.28
CA LEU A 406 16.53 13.23 6.12
C LEU A 406 16.75 14.15 7.33
N LYS A 407 17.16 13.62 8.47
CA LYS A 407 17.31 14.34 9.75
C LYS A 407 18.01 15.70 9.62
N PRO A 408 19.12 15.85 8.89
CA PRO A 408 19.82 17.14 8.79
C PRO A 408 19.03 18.25 8.09
N ILE A 409 17.99 17.88 7.33
CA ILE A 409 17.22 18.80 6.48
C ILE A 409 15.74 18.90 6.87
N ILE A 410 15.26 18.06 7.80
CA ILE A 410 13.87 18.15 8.30
C ILE A 410 13.68 19.47 9.04
N ARG A 411 12.52 20.08 8.86
CA ARG A 411 12.12 21.28 9.61
C ARG A 411 11.99 20.94 11.09
N PRO A 412 12.74 21.61 12.00
CA PRO A 412 12.77 21.26 13.42
C PRO A 412 11.42 21.40 14.15
N ASP A 413 10.56 22.30 13.65
CA ASP A 413 9.20 22.59 14.14
C ASP A 413 8.11 22.03 13.20
N GLY A 414 8.49 21.19 12.25
CA GLY A 414 7.59 20.64 11.25
C GLY A 414 6.99 19.28 11.63
N LEU A 415 6.08 18.79 10.79
CA LEU A 415 5.35 17.52 10.99
C LEU A 415 6.26 16.30 11.13
N LEU A 416 7.45 16.32 10.53
CA LEU A 416 8.41 15.22 10.63
C LEU A 416 9.37 15.33 11.82
N ALA A 417 9.37 16.43 12.58
CA ALA A 417 10.27 16.62 13.72
C ALA A 417 10.21 15.47 14.76
N PRO A 418 9.04 14.88 15.09
CA PRO A 418 8.96 13.75 16.01
C PRO A 418 9.68 12.49 15.51
N TYR A 419 9.81 12.30 14.19
CA TYR A 419 10.44 11.14 13.55
C TYR A 419 11.96 11.31 13.34
N ALA A 420 12.48 12.52 13.51
CA ALA A 420 13.88 12.86 13.32
C ALA A 420 14.74 12.71 14.59
N LYS A 421 14.17 12.18 15.67
CA LYS A 421 14.84 12.02 16.98
C LYS A 421 15.88 10.92 17.00
#